data_15395d3f7719ec48868e25a3a6fa311c
#
_entry.id   15395d3f7719ec48868e25a3a6fa311c
#
_cell.length_a   1.000
_cell.length_b   1.000
_cell.length_c   1.000
_cell.angle_alpha   90.00
_cell.angle_beta   90.00
_cell.angle_gamma   90.00
#
_symmetry.space_group_name_H-M   'P 1'
#
loop_
_entity.id
_entity.type
_entity.pdbx_description
1 polymer ?
#
loop_
_entity_poly.entity_id
_entity_poly.type
_entity_poly.pdbx_seq_one_letter_code
_entity_poly.pdbx_strand_id
1 'polypeptide(L)'
;YSAFRVIDTTIGIIVAFSVNLLVFRPKHKEKISTILEHLISYLDKELYEYFVLNIPFELKEYSDKLHEINQSYEMYKSEFLSGEKNYKEEELIIKSLMLLDEIYHNINIIQNFDKQISKSTANIIKKHLEIDIYNTISSEDDLFMVYNYHIKNIIFDLVKLKELQGYNL
;
A
#
# COMPACT_ATOMS: atom_id res chain seq x y z
N TYR A 1 -1.75 -37.80 -44.02
CA TYR A 1 -0.46 -37.29 -43.46
C TYR A 1 -0.62 -35.90 -42.83
N SER A 2 -1.40 -34.98 -43.43
CA SER A 2 -1.62 -33.65 -42.87
C SER A 2 -2.50 -33.63 -41.60
N ALA A 3 -3.50 -34.50 -41.55
CA ALA A 3 -4.38 -34.58 -40.35
C ALA A 3 -3.65 -35.00 -39.09
N PHE A 4 -2.72 -35.95 -39.16
CA PHE A 4 -1.90 -36.36 -37.99
C PHE A 4 -1.01 -35.23 -37.51
N ARG A 5 -0.43 -34.42 -38.40
CA ARG A 5 0.38 -33.26 -38.01
C ARG A 5 -0.44 -32.19 -37.30
N VAL A 6 -1.68 -31.95 -37.72
CA VAL A 6 -2.59 -31.01 -37.04
C VAL A 6 -2.91 -31.51 -35.64
N ILE A 7 -3.18 -32.79 -35.47
CA ILE A 7 -3.45 -33.42 -34.14
C ILE A 7 -2.23 -33.27 -33.24
N ASP A 8 -1.03 -33.65 -33.70
CA ASP A 8 0.21 -33.55 -32.91
C ASP A 8 0.50 -32.11 -32.50
N THR A 9 0.32 -31.14 -33.40
CA THR A 9 0.51 -29.74 -33.09
C THR A 9 -0.49 -29.24 -32.05
N THR A 10 -1.76 -29.66 -32.19
CA THR A 10 -2.82 -29.27 -31.25
C THR A 10 -2.57 -29.85 -29.86
N ILE A 11 -2.15 -31.11 -29.76
CA ILE A 11 -1.78 -31.74 -28.50
C ILE A 11 -0.58 -31.03 -27.88
N GLY A 12 0.45 -30.70 -28.67
CA GLY A 12 1.62 -29.96 -28.21
C GLY A 12 1.26 -28.58 -27.62
N ILE A 13 0.37 -27.85 -28.30
CA ILE A 13 -0.13 -26.55 -27.80
C ILE A 13 -0.91 -26.71 -26.48
N ILE A 14 -1.79 -27.71 -26.40
CA ILE A 14 -2.60 -27.97 -25.18
C ILE A 14 -1.68 -28.33 -24.01
N VAL A 15 -0.70 -29.21 -24.25
CA VAL A 15 0.28 -29.59 -23.21
C VAL A 15 1.12 -28.41 -22.76
N ALA A 16 1.67 -27.63 -23.72
CA ALA A 16 2.47 -26.44 -23.40
C ALA A 16 1.64 -25.40 -22.62
N PHE A 17 0.41 -25.17 -23.03
CA PHE A 17 -0.53 -24.29 -22.30
C PHE A 17 -0.83 -24.81 -20.90
N SER A 18 -1.11 -26.08 -20.74
CA SER A 18 -1.38 -26.72 -19.45
C SER A 18 -0.18 -26.65 -18.51
N VAL A 19 1.02 -26.93 -19.02
CA VAL A 19 2.27 -26.82 -18.25
C VAL A 19 2.51 -25.39 -17.83
N ASN A 20 2.33 -24.43 -18.74
CA ASN A 20 2.49 -23.01 -18.41
C ASN A 20 1.52 -22.56 -17.31
N LEU A 21 0.27 -22.98 -17.36
CA LEU A 21 -0.74 -22.67 -16.35
C LEU A 21 -0.46 -23.34 -14.99
N LEU A 22 0.05 -24.56 -14.98
CA LEU A 22 0.28 -25.33 -13.74
C LEU A 22 1.61 -24.99 -13.07
N VAL A 23 2.66 -24.74 -13.88
CA VAL A 23 4.03 -24.53 -13.37
C VAL A 23 4.32 -23.05 -13.13
N PHE A 24 3.82 -22.16 -13.98
CA PHE A 24 4.07 -20.73 -13.93
C PHE A 24 2.84 -19.92 -13.48
N ARG A 25 2.05 -20.47 -12.56
CA ARG A 25 0.93 -19.73 -11.98
C ARG A 25 1.47 -18.45 -11.33
N PRO A 26 1.14 -17.27 -11.84
CA PRO A 26 1.64 -16.03 -11.27
C PRO A 26 1.11 -15.88 -9.84
N LYS A 27 2.02 -15.58 -8.92
CA LYS A 27 1.71 -15.40 -7.48
C LYS A 27 1.45 -13.92 -7.18
N HIS A 28 0.52 -13.31 -7.90
CA HIS A 28 0.23 -11.88 -7.76
C HIS A 28 -0.21 -11.50 -6.34
N LYS A 29 -0.94 -12.38 -5.66
CA LYS A 29 -1.32 -12.19 -4.26
C LYS A 29 -0.10 -12.07 -3.34
N GLU A 30 0.84 -13.01 -3.42
CA GLU A 30 2.07 -12.97 -2.62
C GLU A 30 2.88 -11.70 -2.91
N LYS A 31 2.92 -11.29 -4.18
CA LYS A 31 3.58 -10.05 -4.58
C LYS A 31 2.90 -8.82 -3.97
N ILE A 32 1.58 -8.75 -3.99
CA ILE A 32 0.81 -7.65 -3.36
C ILE A 32 1.12 -7.58 -1.87
N SER A 33 1.08 -8.72 -1.16
CA SER A 33 1.40 -8.76 0.28
C SER A 33 2.82 -8.27 0.57
N THR A 34 3.81 -8.72 -0.22
CA THR A 34 5.21 -8.29 -0.05
C THR A 34 5.38 -6.78 -0.28
N ILE A 35 4.74 -6.22 -1.32
CA ILE A 35 4.82 -4.78 -1.59
C ILE A 35 4.13 -4.00 -0.47
N LEU A 36 3.00 -4.48 0.04
CA LEU A 36 2.27 -3.86 1.13
C LEU A 36 3.11 -3.81 2.42
N GLU A 37 3.75 -4.92 2.79
CA GLU A 37 4.68 -4.97 3.94
C GLU A 37 5.83 -3.98 3.78
N HIS A 38 6.41 -3.92 2.59
CA HIS A 38 7.47 -2.97 2.29
C HIS A 38 6.99 -1.52 2.43
N LEU A 39 5.80 -1.18 1.91
CA LEU A 39 5.23 0.16 2.00
C LEU A 39 4.94 0.57 3.45
N ILE A 40 4.42 -0.34 4.27
CA ILE A 40 4.19 -0.07 5.70
C ILE A 40 5.50 0.21 6.43
N SER A 41 6.52 -0.62 6.19
CA SER A 41 7.85 -0.42 6.79
C SER A 41 8.50 0.88 6.31
N TYR A 42 8.34 1.22 5.03
CA TYR A 42 8.79 2.46 4.46
C TYR A 42 8.11 3.68 5.11
N LEU A 43 6.80 3.63 5.26
CA LEU A 43 6.02 4.70 5.91
C LEU A 43 6.44 4.90 7.38
N ASP A 44 6.68 3.84 8.13
CA ASP A 44 7.15 3.95 9.52
C ASP A 44 8.50 4.66 9.58
N LYS A 45 9.43 4.32 8.69
CA LYS A 45 10.72 4.96 8.59
C LYS A 45 10.60 6.44 8.21
N GLU A 46 9.85 6.75 7.16
CA GLU A 46 9.65 8.12 6.67
C GLU A 46 8.98 9.02 7.72
N LEU A 47 7.99 8.49 8.45
CA LEU A 47 7.33 9.22 9.54
C LEU A 47 8.31 9.48 10.69
N TYR A 48 9.16 8.51 11.04
CA TYR A 48 10.20 8.72 12.02
C TYR A 48 11.20 9.81 11.57
N GLU A 49 11.71 9.73 10.33
CA GLU A 49 12.63 10.72 9.78
C GLU A 49 11.98 12.11 9.71
N TYR A 50 10.73 12.19 9.32
CA TYR A 50 10.00 13.45 9.28
C TYR A 50 9.79 14.05 10.68
N PHE A 51 9.33 13.26 11.66
CA PHE A 51 9.02 13.80 12.98
C PHE A 51 10.26 14.05 13.84
N VAL A 52 11.25 13.16 13.80
CA VAL A 52 12.43 13.20 14.68
C VAL A 52 13.62 13.93 14.04
N LEU A 53 13.92 13.61 12.79
CA LEU A 53 15.10 14.15 12.10
C LEU A 53 14.78 15.40 11.30
N ASN A 54 13.52 15.77 11.17
CA ASN A 54 13.04 16.90 10.37
C ASN A 54 13.42 16.80 8.88
N ILE A 55 13.47 15.58 8.36
CA ILE A 55 13.73 15.29 6.95
C ILE A 55 12.38 15.28 6.23
N PRO A 56 12.22 15.98 5.09
CA PRO A 56 10.99 15.94 4.31
C PRO A 56 10.77 14.56 3.70
N PHE A 57 9.50 14.18 3.49
CA PHE A 57 9.15 12.89 2.87
C PHE A 57 9.71 12.76 1.45
N GLU A 58 10.28 11.59 1.13
CA GLU A 58 10.67 11.24 -0.23
C GLU A 58 9.54 10.44 -0.91
N LEU A 59 8.68 11.16 -1.65
CA LEU A 59 7.48 10.54 -2.24
C LEU A 59 7.73 9.70 -3.49
N LYS A 60 8.92 9.77 -4.09
CA LYS A 60 9.19 9.07 -5.34
C LYS A 60 9.11 7.55 -5.17
N GLU A 61 9.83 7.01 -4.18
CA GLU A 61 9.82 5.56 -3.90
C GLU A 61 8.42 5.08 -3.53
N TYR A 62 7.71 5.86 -2.72
CA TYR A 62 6.33 5.56 -2.37
C TYR A 62 5.41 5.49 -3.59
N SER A 63 5.47 6.50 -4.46
CA SER A 63 4.69 6.56 -5.71
C SER A 63 4.99 5.39 -6.65
N ASP A 64 6.27 5.04 -6.81
CA ASP A 64 6.69 3.92 -7.65
C ASP A 64 6.13 2.59 -7.11
N LYS A 65 6.18 2.37 -5.80
CA LYS A 65 5.62 1.18 -5.15
C LYS A 65 4.10 1.13 -5.18
N LEU A 66 3.44 2.29 -5.03
CA LEU A 66 1.99 2.39 -5.16
C LEU A 66 1.53 2.04 -6.58
N HIS A 67 2.28 2.46 -7.59
CA HIS A 67 2.03 2.07 -8.98
C HIS A 67 2.25 0.57 -9.19
N GLU A 68 3.32 -0.01 -8.64
CA GLU A 68 3.63 -1.45 -8.75
C GLU A 68 2.54 -2.32 -8.11
N ILE A 69 2.04 -1.94 -6.92
CA ILE A 69 0.97 -2.70 -6.23
C ILE A 69 -0.35 -2.61 -7.01
N ASN A 70 -0.70 -1.45 -7.55
CA ASN A 70 -1.88 -1.26 -8.39
C ASN A 70 -1.81 -2.12 -9.67
N GLN A 71 -0.68 -2.17 -10.36
CA GLN A 71 -0.47 -3.06 -11.50
C GLN A 71 -0.62 -4.53 -11.10
N SER A 72 -0.03 -4.93 -9.97
CA SER A 72 -0.12 -6.31 -9.48
C SER A 72 -1.56 -6.69 -9.12
N TYR A 73 -2.36 -5.75 -8.60
CA TYR A 73 -3.77 -5.95 -8.34
C TYR A 73 -4.59 -6.10 -9.63
N GLU A 74 -4.34 -5.29 -10.66
CA GLU A 74 -5.03 -5.45 -11.96
C GLU A 74 -4.70 -6.81 -12.60
N MET A 75 -3.45 -7.28 -12.48
CA MET A 75 -3.08 -8.63 -12.93
C MET A 75 -3.79 -9.72 -12.10
N TYR A 76 -3.87 -9.58 -10.79
CA TYR A 76 -4.62 -10.48 -9.91
C TYR A 76 -6.09 -10.58 -10.29
N LYS A 77 -6.74 -9.46 -10.62
CA LYS A 77 -8.13 -9.44 -11.09
C LYS A 77 -8.32 -10.14 -12.44
N SER A 78 -7.33 -10.06 -13.32
CA SER A 78 -7.38 -10.63 -14.67
C SER A 78 -7.02 -12.11 -14.72
N GLU A 79 -6.61 -12.74 -13.62
CA GLU A 79 -6.28 -14.17 -13.59
C GLU A 79 -7.48 -15.02 -13.98
N PHE A 80 -7.40 -15.62 -15.18
CA PHE A 80 -8.47 -16.38 -15.82
C PHE A 80 -8.88 -17.66 -15.05
N LEU A 81 -7.99 -18.19 -14.21
CA LEU A 81 -8.17 -19.45 -13.48
C LEU A 81 -8.24 -19.27 -11.96
N SER A 82 -8.57 -18.10 -11.48
CA SER A 82 -8.84 -17.91 -10.05
C SER A 82 -10.13 -18.69 -9.73
N GLY A 83 -9.94 -19.99 -9.36
CA GLY A 83 -11.00 -20.73 -8.68
C GLY A 83 -11.52 -19.92 -7.53
N GLU A 84 -12.76 -20.12 -7.10
CA GLU A 84 -13.51 -19.39 -6.08
C GLU A 84 -12.82 -18.14 -5.58
N LYS A 85 -13.10 -16.98 -6.19
CA LYS A 85 -12.62 -15.69 -5.72
C LYS A 85 -12.96 -15.57 -4.24
N ASN A 86 -11.94 -15.48 -3.40
CA ASN A 86 -12.18 -15.17 -2.01
C ASN A 86 -12.51 -13.67 -1.90
N TYR A 87 -13.79 -13.36 -2.00
CA TYR A 87 -14.28 -11.97 -1.94
C TYR A 87 -13.78 -11.20 -0.73
N LYS A 88 -13.52 -11.90 0.40
CA LYS A 88 -12.95 -11.27 1.59
C LYS A 88 -11.52 -10.80 1.37
N GLU A 89 -10.70 -11.59 0.70
CA GLU A 89 -9.33 -11.21 0.38
C GLU A 89 -9.29 -10.04 -0.61
N GLU A 90 -10.11 -10.09 -1.65
CA GLU A 90 -10.21 -8.99 -2.62
C GLU A 90 -10.64 -7.68 -1.93
N GLU A 91 -11.61 -7.74 -1.02
CA GLU A 91 -12.05 -6.60 -0.22
C GLU A 91 -10.91 -6.04 0.65
N LEU A 92 -10.10 -6.90 1.28
CA LEU A 92 -8.95 -6.47 2.08
C LEU A 92 -7.89 -5.78 1.23
N ILE A 93 -7.57 -6.32 0.05
CA ILE A 93 -6.63 -5.69 -0.89
C ILE A 93 -7.14 -4.31 -1.31
N ILE A 94 -8.40 -4.20 -1.73
CA ILE A 94 -9.00 -2.92 -2.13
C ILE A 94 -8.92 -1.89 -1.00
N LYS A 95 -9.32 -2.28 0.23
CA LYS A 95 -9.23 -1.40 1.38
C LYS A 95 -7.80 -0.94 1.66
N SER A 96 -6.83 -1.84 1.53
CA SER A 96 -5.42 -1.50 1.72
C SER A 96 -4.93 -0.51 0.67
N LEU A 97 -5.30 -0.69 -0.61
CA LEU A 97 -4.97 0.24 -1.69
C LEU A 97 -5.58 1.62 -1.46
N MET A 98 -6.85 1.68 -1.05
CA MET A 98 -7.51 2.95 -0.73
C MET A 98 -6.80 3.70 0.42
N LEU A 99 -6.42 2.99 1.49
CA LEU A 99 -5.69 3.60 2.60
C LEU A 99 -4.31 4.10 2.17
N LEU A 100 -3.60 3.37 1.32
CA LEU A 100 -2.32 3.81 0.77
C LEU A 100 -2.47 5.08 -0.09
N ASP A 101 -3.49 5.16 -0.93
CA ASP A 101 -3.78 6.36 -1.73
C ASP A 101 -4.13 7.56 -0.83
N GLU A 102 -4.93 7.37 0.22
CA GLU A 102 -5.26 8.41 1.19
C GLU A 102 -4.03 8.91 1.95
N ILE A 103 -3.15 8.00 2.40
CA ILE A 103 -1.88 8.36 3.04
C ILE A 103 -1.02 9.18 2.08
N TYR A 104 -0.85 8.74 0.84
CA TYR A 104 -0.09 9.46 -0.18
C TYR A 104 -0.62 10.87 -0.41
N HIS A 105 -1.94 11.00 -0.56
CA HIS A 105 -2.60 12.29 -0.73
C HIS A 105 -2.37 13.22 0.48
N ASN A 106 -2.56 12.71 1.69
CA ASN A 106 -2.36 13.48 2.92
C ASN A 106 -0.89 13.92 3.09
N ILE A 107 0.09 13.08 2.76
CA ILE A 107 1.52 13.45 2.78
C ILE A 107 1.81 14.56 1.77
N ASN A 108 1.29 14.46 0.54
CA ASN A 108 1.45 15.53 -0.46
C ASN A 108 0.91 16.88 0.01
N ILE A 109 -0.20 16.86 0.76
CA ILE A 109 -0.77 18.09 1.30
C ILE A 109 0.16 18.69 2.36
N ILE A 110 0.58 17.91 3.36
CA ILE A 110 1.36 18.45 4.48
C ILE A 110 2.74 18.96 4.09
N GLN A 111 3.32 18.49 2.98
CA GLN A 111 4.59 19.00 2.47
C GLN A 111 4.54 20.47 2.02
N ASN A 112 3.34 21.02 1.78
CA ASN A 112 3.14 22.40 1.39
C ASN A 112 2.94 23.35 2.58
N PHE A 113 3.00 22.83 3.82
CA PHE A 113 2.79 23.59 5.03
C PHE A 113 4.05 23.61 5.91
N ASP A 114 4.19 24.67 6.70
CA ASP A 114 5.17 24.68 7.79
C ASP A 114 4.78 23.66 8.84
N LYS A 115 5.78 22.91 9.32
CA LYS A 115 5.59 21.89 10.34
C LYS A 115 5.20 22.51 11.69
N GLN A 116 3.93 22.40 12.03
CA GLN A 116 3.35 22.96 13.26
C GLN A 116 2.46 21.91 13.95
N ILE A 117 2.98 21.23 14.95
CA ILE A 117 2.32 20.11 15.60
C ILE A 117 1.59 20.57 16.86
N SER A 118 0.29 20.30 16.95
CA SER A 118 -0.51 20.54 18.15
C SER A 118 -0.23 19.52 19.25
N LYS A 119 -0.50 19.90 20.49
CA LYS A 119 -0.38 18.97 21.63
C LYS A 119 -1.25 17.71 21.44
N SER A 120 -2.46 17.86 20.88
CA SER A 120 -3.35 16.72 20.63
C SER A 120 -2.77 15.78 19.57
N THR A 121 -2.18 16.31 18.50
CA THR A 121 -1.51 15.54 17.44
C THR A 121 -0.25 14.86 17.95
N ALA A 122 0.55 15.55 18.76
CA ALA A 122 1.74 14.96 19.39
C ALA A 122 1.38 13.75 20.28
N ASN A 123 0.27 13.81 21.03
CA ASN A 123 -0.21 12.68 21.81
C ASN A 123 -0.63 11.48 20.95
N ILE A 124 -1.23 11.73 19.78
CA ILE A 124 -1.58 10.67 18.80
C ILE A 124 -0.32 10.05 18.22
N ILE A 125 0.66 10.87 17.80
CA ILE A 125 1.96 10.41 17.32
C ILE A 125 2.63 9.51 18.35
N LYS A 126 2.72 9.98 19.61
CA LYS A 126 3.31 9.21 20.70
C LYS A 126 2.58 7.88 20.92
N LYS A 127 1.26 7.90 20.91
CA LYS A 127 0.43 6.72 21.17
C LYS A 127 0.60 5.63 20.12
N HIS A 128 0.69 6.00 18.83
CA HIS A 128 0.62 5.04 17.73
C HIS A 128 1.96 4.76 17.05
N LEU A 129 2.91 5.71 17.11
CA LEU A 129 4.24 5.59 16.50
C LEU A 129 5.36 5.52 17.55
N GLU A 130 5.04 5.68 18.84
CA GLU A 130 6.01 5.71 19.94
C GLU A 130 7.06 6.83 19.84
N ILE A 131 6.74 7.91 19.09
CA ILE A 131 7.61 9.07 18.86
C ILE A 131 7.22 10.19 19.81
N ASP A 132 8.17 10.71 20.58
CA ASP A 132 7.99 11.88 21.46
C ASP A 132 8.22 13.19 20.68
N ILE A 133 7.21 14.07 20.68
CA ILE A 133 7.28 15.41 20.09
C ILE A 133 7.32 16.44 21.21
N TYR A 134 8.43 17.14 21.35
CA TYR A 134 8.64 18.10 22.44
C TYR A 134 8.19 19.52 22.09
N ASN A 135 8.31 19.93 20.83
CA ASN A 135 7.96 21.26 20.36
C ASN A 135 6.53 21.28 19.83
N THR A 136 5.56 21.51 20.69
CA THR A 136 4.16 21.64 20.28
C THR A 136 3.74 23.11 20.27
N ILE A 137 2.89 23.47 19.32
CA ILE A 137 2.37 24.82 19.12
C ILE A 137 0.86 24.80 19.40
N SER A 138 0.32 25.92 19.86
CA SER A 138 -1.12 26.19 19.92
C SER A 138 -1.41 27.38 19.03
N SER A 139 -2.24 27.21 18.05
CA SER A 139 -2.70 28.23 17.13
C SER A 139 -4.16 28.00 16.76
N GLU A 140 -4.88 29.08 16.49
CA GLU A 140 -6.24 29.06 15.92
C GLU A 140 -6.22 29.30 14.41
N ASP A 141 -5.04 29.34 13.79
CA ASP A 141 -4.88 29.50 12.35
C ASP A 141 -5.47 28.30 11.58
N ASP A 142 -6.24 28.57 10.55
CA ASP A 142 -6.87 27.55 9.70
C ASP A 142 -5.82 26.61 9.07
N LEU A 143 -4.67 27.12 8.65
CA LEU A 143 -3.60 26.33 8.07
C LEU A 143 -2.98 25.37 9.10
N PHE A 144 -2.84 25.83 10.35
CA PHE A 144 -2.40 24.97 11.45
C PHE A 144 -3.39 23.83 11.72
N MET A 145 -4.71 24.12 11.69
CA MET A 145 -5.73 23.08 11.88
C MET A 145 -5.72 22.08 10.74
N VAL A 146 -5.62 22.55 9.48
CA VAL A 146 -5.53 21.69 8.29
C VAL A 146 -4.31 20.78 8.35
N TYR A 147 -3.13 21.31 8.66
CA TYR A 147 -1.92 20.51 8.80
C TYR A 147 -2.10 19.38 9.82
N ASN A 148 -2.60 19.71 11.03
CA ASN A 148 -2.80 18.73 12.09
C ASN A 148 -3.88 17.69 11.76
N TYR A 149 -4.91 18.07 10.99
CA TYR A 149 -5.92 17.15 10.50
C TYR A 149 -5.29 16.09 9.58
N HIS A 150 -4.49 16.48 8.60
CA HIS A 150 -3.86 15.56 7.66
C HIS A 150 -2.83 14.65 8.36
N ILE A 151 -2.05 15.14 9.31
CA ILE A 151 -1.16 14.31 10.13
C ILE A 151 -1.94 13.23 10.89
N LYS A 152 -3.06 13.57 11.49
CA LYS A 152 -3.90 12.58 12.21
C LYS A 152 -4.44 11.52 11.24
N ASN A 153 -4.89 11.92 10.06
CA ASN A 153 -5.38 10.98 9.06
C ASN A 153 -4.28 10.01 8.63
N ILE A 154 -3.08 10.48 8.30
CA ILE A 154 -1.93 9.62 7.97
C ILE A 154 -1.71 8.55 9.05
N ILE A 155 -1.70 8.95 10.32
CA ILE A 155 -1.45 8.04 11.43
C ILE A 155 -2.58 7.01 11.57
N PHE A 156 -3.84 7.45 11.53
CA PHE A 156 -4.99 6.56 11.67
C PHE A 156 -5.10 5.58 10.49
N ASP A 157 -4.82 6.03 9.28
CA ASP A 157 -4.87 5.17 8.09
C ASP A 157 -3.72 4.17 8.09
N LEU A 158 -2.53 4.56 8.57
CA LEU A 158 -1.41 3.62 8.77
C LEU A 158 -1.74 2.56 9.84
N VAL A 159 -2.38 2.95 10.93
CA VAL A 159 -2.84 2.00 11.97
C VAL A 159 -3.84 1.01 11.40
N LYS A 160 -4.86 1.48 10.68
CA LYS A 160 -5.83 0.60 10.00
C LYS A 160 -5.15 -0.34 9.00
N LEU A 161 -4.19 0.18 8.22
CA LEU A 161 -3.44 -0.60 7.26
C LEU A 161 -2.66 -1.74 7.93
N LYS A 162 -2.02 -1.48 9.07
CA LYS A 162 -1.33 -2.50 9.88
C LYS A 162 -2.31 -3.53 10.45
N GLU A 163 -3.49 -3.10 10.89
CA GLU A 163 -4.54 -4.00 11.36
C GLU A 163 -5.01 -4.94 10.25
N LEU A 164 -5.26 -4.41 9.04
CA LEU A 164 -5.66 -5.22 7.88
C LEU A 164 -4.60 -6.25 7.51
N GLN A 165 -3.32 -5.90 7.57
CA GLN A 165 -2.22 -6.84 7.33
C GLN A 165 -2.16 -7.96 8.38
N GLY A 166 -2.47 -7.68 9.64
CA GLY A 166 -2.54 -8.66 10.72
C GLY A 166 -3.61 -9.76 10.52
N TYR A 167 -4.57 -9.56 9.63
CA TYR A 167 -5.58 -10.56 9.25
C TYR A 167 -5.12 -11.54 8.15
N ASN A 168 -3.81 -11.59 7.83
CA ASN A 168 -3.19 -12.47 6.83
C ASN A 168 -3.80 -12.28 5.41
N LEU A 169 -3.33 -11.27 4.71
CA LEU A 169 -3.44 -11.21 3.25
C LEU A 169 -2.65 -12.34 2.59
#